data_24b07470b4d8e43636c5a370d4352486
#
_entry.id   24b07470b4d8e43636c5a370d4352486
#
_cell.length_a   1.000
_cell.length_b   1.000
_cell.length_c   1.000
_cell.angle_alpha   90.00
_cell.angle_beta   90.00
_cell.angle_gamma   90.00
#
_symmetry.space_group_name_H-M   'P 1'
#
loop_
_entity.id
_entity.type
_entity.pdbx_description
1 polymer ?
#
loop_
_entity_poly.entity_id
_entity_poly.type
_entity_poly.pdbx_seq_one_letter_code
_entity_poly.pdbx_strand_id
1 'polypeptide(L)'
;MTAIGWLQAIVFFLIVLALTKPLGSYMARVFAGRRTWLSPVLVPLEKLIYRVCGVREDEEMPWYAYALSMLAFSLIGLAYLYILLRTQKWLPFNPQHIDNMAPDLAWNTAVSFTTNTNWQFYSGETAMSYLSQMAGLAWHNFVSAAVGIAIAVAVVRGLVRTTTKTLGNFWVDLTRCSLYVLLPISIVVGLFLVSQGMPQNFHAYESVKSIEGFAQTITGGPMASQEVIKELGTNGGGFVNANSASPNENPNALTNLIELLLIFSLGAGLTYMYGKMVKDTRQGWAIFTAMAILFFSCFAVAYWAEAAGNPVVHGLGVAGGNMEGKECRFGVSASALFATVTTDTSCGAVNSMQDSFTPLGGLIPLVDMQLGEIVFGGVGSGLYGMIVFVVLTVFIAGLMVGRTPEYLGKKIERREVQFAILAALVTPVLCLVPTSIAAVLPAGLATLNNAGPHGFSEILYAFTSTNANNGSAFAGLGSNLFYNLVTGVNMMFGRFAVAVPALALAGALAGKKSVPEGAGTFTTHSGIFVALLIGVIVIVGALTFLPADSLGPIVEHLLMLQGKTF
;
A
#
# COMPACT_ATOMS: atom_id res chain seq x y z
N MET A 1 7.18 12.36 23.72
CA MET A 1 7.86 12.63 22.42
C MET A 1 9.24 13.25 22.67
N THR A 2 10.25 12.90 21.88
CA THR A 2 11.62 13.43 21.99
C THR A 2 12.00 14.23 20.74
N ALA A 3 12.96 15.16 20.87
CA ALA A 3 13.49 15.90 19.72
C ALA A 3 14.15 14.97 18.70
N ILE A 4 14.79 13.88 19.17
CA ILE A 4 15.42 12.88 18.30
C ILE A 4 14.38 12.15 17.46
N GLY A 5 13.22 11.78 18.02
CA GLY A 5 12.16 11.12 17.27
C GLY A 5 11.59 12.00 16.15
N TRP A 6 11.40 13.31 16.42
CA TRP A 6 11.02 14.26 15.38
C TRP A 6 12.11 14.44 14.33
N LEU A 7 13.39 14.47 14.74
CA LEU A 7 14.50 14.57 13.82
C LEU A 7 14.56 13.38 12.86
N GLN A 8 14.29 12.15 13.35
CA GLN A 8 14.20 10.96 12.50
C GLN A 8 13.15 11.12 11.40
N ALA A 9 11.93 11.54 11.75
CA ALA A 9 10.86 11.75 10.78
C ALA A 9 11.17 12.88 9.79
N ILE A 10 11.76 13.99 10.27
CA ILE A 10 12.16 15.10 9.41
C ILE A 10 13.27 14.68 8.44
N VAL A 11 14.31 14.00 8.91
CA VAL A 11 15.41 13.51 8.05
C VAL A 11 14.89 12.54 7.01
N PHE A 12 14.06 11.57 7.40
CA PHE A 12 13.37 10.67 6.48
C PHE A 12 12.63 11.44 5.39
N PHE A 13 11.78 12.37 5.78
CA PHE A 13 10.95 13.13 4.83
C PHE A 13 11.76 14.06 3.93
N LEU A 14 12.86 14.64 4.41
CA LEU A 14 13.76 15.46 3.59
C LEU A 14 14.45 14.62 2.51
N ILE A 15 14.81 13.36 2.81
CA ILE A 15 15.36 12.44 1.82
C ILE A 15 14.29 12.08 0.78
N VAL A 16 13.05 11.77 1.20
CA VAL A 16 11.93 11.53 0.28
C VAL A 16 11.70 12.74 -0.65
N LEU A 17 11.69 13.95 -0.08
CA LEU A 17 11.56 15.19 -0.86
C LEU A 17 12.68 15.35 -1.90
N ALA A 18 13.92 15.06 -1.50
CA ALA A 18 15.08 15.12 -2.40
C ALA A 18 14.98 14.08 -3.55
N LEU A 19 14.45 12.88 -3.26
CA LEU A 19 14.26 11.81 -4.25
C LEU A 19 13.07 12.05 -5.19
N THR A 20 12.06 12.80 -4.78
CA THR A 20 10.80 13.01 -5.51
C THR A 20 11.02 13.55 -6.93
N LYS A 21 11.83 14.58 -7.09
CA LYS A 21 12.09 15.22 -8.40
C LYS A 21 12.90 14.33 -9.36
N PRO A 22 14.03 13.72 -8.97
CA PRO A 22 14.80 12.84 -9.85
C PRO A 22 14.00 11.59 -10.24
N LEU A 23 13.36 10.89 -9.29
CA LEU A 23 12.55 9.71 -9.57
C LEU A 23 11.36 10.02 -10.48
N GLY A 24 10.58 11.06 -10.17
CA GLY A 24 9.44 11.45 -11.00
C GLY A 24 9.84 11.89 -12.40
N SER A 25 10.98 12.60 -12.56
CA SER A 25 11.51 12.95 -13.86
C SER A 25 11.98 11.73 -14.67
N TYR A 26 12.56 10.76 -14.00
CA TYR A 26 12.99 9.50 -14.61
C TYR A 26 11.78 8.68 -15.08
N MET A 27 10.79 8.45 -14.20
CA MET A 27 9.56 7.75 -14.57
C MET A 27 8.82 8.41 -15.72
N ALA A 28 8.73 9.75 -15.73
CA ALA A 28 8.11 10.48 -16.85
C ALA A 28 8.83 10.23 -18.20
N ARG A 29 10.16 10.03 -18.21
CA ARG A 29 10.92 9.66 -19.41
C ARG A 29 10.65 8.22 -19.83
N VAL A 30 10.63 7.29 -18.89
CA VAL A 30 10.37 5.86 -19.13
C VAL A 30 9.00 5.67 -19.79
N PHE A 31 7.94 6.23 -19.19
CA PHE A 31 6.58 6.08 -19.71
C PHE A 31 6.28 6.94 -20.96
N ALA A 32 7.13 7.90 -21.26
CA ALA A 32 7.12 8.60 -22.57
C ALA A 32 7.90 7.85 -23.66
N GLY A 33 8.46 6.67 -23.39
CA GLY A 33 9.28 5.92 -24.36
C GLY A 33 10.59 6.61 -24.73
N ARG A 34 11.07 7.56 -23.91
CA ARG A 34 12.32 8.29 -24.18
C ARG A 34 13.52 7.51 -23.69
N ARG A 35 14.64 7.64 -24.39
CA ARG A 35 15.89 7.00 -23.99
C ARG A 35 16.32 7.42 -22.58
N THR A 36 16.70 6.43 -21.78
CA THR A 36 17.29 6.57 -20.46
C THR A 36 18.73 6.03 -20.49
N TRP A 37 19.49 6.24 -19.44
CA TRP A 37 20.85 5.69 -19.30
C TRP A 37 20.87 4.14 -19.24
N LEU A 38 19.76 3.49 -18.88
CA LEU A 38 19.61 2.02 -18.89
C LEU A 38 19.20 1.47 -20.26
N SER A 39 18.77 2.32 -21.19
CA SER A 39 18.25 1.89 -22.50
C SER A 39 19.20 0.98 -23.29
N PRO A 40 20.54 1.17 -23.30
CA PRO A 40 21.44 0.28 -24.06
C PRO A 40 21.33 -1.19 -23.61
N VAL A 41 21.09 -1.44 -22.33
CA VAL A 41 21.01 -2.79 -21.75
C VAL A 41 19.56 -3.31 -21.79
N LEU A 42 18.58 -2.49 -21.47
CA LEU A 42 17.19 -2.93 -21.27
C LEU A 42 16.34 -2.96 -22.55
N VAL A 43 16.62 -2.14 -23.56
CA VAL A 43 15.86 -2.17 -24.83
C VAL A 43 15.92 -3.53 -25.54
N PRO A 44 17.07 -4.23 -25.63
CA PRO A 44 17.09 -5.56 -26.22
C PRO A 44 16.18 -6.56 -25.47
N LEU A 45 16.18 -6.50 -24.14
CA LEU A 45 15.34 -7.35 -23.27
C LEU A 45 13.85 -6.99 -23.44
N GLU A 46 13.51 -5.69 -23.42
CA GLU A 46 12.16 -5.18 -23.66
C GLU A 46 11.61 -5.70 -25.01
N LYS A 47 12.39 -5.57 -26.08
CA LYS A 47 12.01 -6.06 -27.42
C LYS A 47 11.88 -7.59 -27.48
N LEU A 48 12.70 -8.32 -26.75
CA LEU A 48 12.60 -9.77 -26.64
C LEU A 48 11.27 -10.17 -26.00
N ILE A 49 10.92 -9.53 -24.87
CA ILE A 49 9.64 -9.76 -24.18
C ILE A 49 8.47 -9.47 -25.10
N TYR A 50 8.48 -8.32 -25.80
CA TYR A 50 7.41 -7.98 -26.74
C TYR A 50 7.28 -9.00 -27.87
N ARG A 51 8.40 -9.48 -28.42
CA ARG A 51 8.39 -10.50 -29.48
C ARG A 51 7.82 -11.83 -28.97
N VAL A 52 8.22 -12.28 -27.79
CA VAL A 52 7.77 -13.56 -27.21
C VAL A 52 6.29 -13.49 -26.83
N CYS A 53 5.84 -12.37 -26.27
CA CYS A 53 4.46 -12.17 -25.83
C CYS A 53 3.53 -11.65 -26.94
N GLY A 54 4.02 -11.39 -28.14
CA GLY A 54 3.21 -10.87 -29.25
C GLY A 54 2.71 -9.43 -29.02
N VAL A 55 3.38 -8.64 -28.16
CA VAL A 55 2.99 -7.27 -27.85
C VAL A 55 3.47 -6.31 -28.93
N ARG A 56 2.57 -5.48 -29.43
CA ARG A 56 2.90 -4.40 -30.36
C ARG A 56 2.97 -3.07 -29.61
N GLU A 57 4.14 -2.44 -29.65
CA GLU A 57 4.42 -1.20 -28.90
C GLU A 57 3.59 -0.01 -29.40
N ASP A 58 3.25 0.02 -30.68
CA ASP A 58 2.48 1.05 -31.36
C ASP A 58 0.96 0.93 -31.21
N GLU A 59 0.47 -0.21 -30.71
CA GLU A 59 -0.95 -0.45 -30.53
C GLU A 59 -1.45 0.17 -29.22
N GLU A 60 -2.36 1.14 -29.33
CA GLU A 60 -2.96 1.80 -28.18
C GLU A 60 -4.34 1.25 -27.83
N MET A 61 -4.60 1.08 -26.56
CA MET A 61 -5.83 0.49 -26.01
C MET A 61 -6.80 1.57 -25.52
N PRO A 62 -8.12 1.44 -25.79
CA PRO A 62 -9.13 2.19 -25.07
C PRO A 62 -9.21 1.70 -23.62
N TRP A 63 -9.82 2.51 -22.74
CA TRP A 63 -9.83 2.24 -21.29
C TRP A 63 -10.34 0.84 -20.93
N TYR A 64 -11.38 0.35 -21.62
CA TYR A 64 -11.93 -0.99 -21.34
C TYR A 64 -11.01 -2.13 -21.77
N ALA A 65 -10.30 -1.98 -22.90
CA ALA A 65 -9.32 -2.98 -23.32
C ALA A 65 -8.11 -3.01 -22.38
N TYR A 66 -7.68 -1.83 -21.90
CA TYR A 66 -6.64 -1.69 -20.88
C TYR A 66 -7.06 -2.38 -19.57
N ALA A 67 -8.30 -2.14 -19.11
CA ALA A 67 -8.88 -2.77 -17.91
C ALA A 67 -9.00 -4.30 -18.07
N LEU A 68 -9.47 -4.78 -19.22
CA LEU A 68 -9.58 -6.22 -19.49
C LEU A 68 -8.20 -6.90 -19.51
N SER A 69 -7.19 -6.26 -20.11
CA SER A 69 -5.81 -6.78 -20.10
C SER A 69 -5.26 -6.88 -18.68
N MET A 70 -5.50 -5.86 -17.85
CA MET A 70 -5.15 -5.86 -16.43
C MET A 70 -5.83 -7.02 -15.67
N LEU A 71 -7.14 -7.18 -15.84
CA LEU A 71 -7.90 -8.24 -15.17
C LEU A 71 -7.47 -9.63 -15.63
N ALA A 72 -7.25 -9.83 -16.93
CA ALA A 72 -6.76 -11.10 -17.47
C ALA A 72 -5.37 -11.46 -16.93
N PHE A 73 -4.44 -10.49 -16.89
CA PHE A 73 -3.12 -10.68 -16.29
C PHE A 73 -3.21 -11.07 -14.82
N SER A 74 -4.03 -10.35 -14.05
CA SER A 74 -4.22 -10.61 -12.62
C SER A 74 -4.86 -11.98 -12.37
N LEU A 75 -5.85 -12.38 -13.18
CA LEU A 75 -6.50 -13.70 -13.07
C LEU A 75 -5.52 -14.85 -13.35
N ILE A 76 -4.67 -14.69 -14.37
CA ILE A 76 -3.62 -15.67 -14.68
C ILE A 76 -2.62 -15.76 -13.52
N GLY A 77 -2.19 -14.63 -12.96
CA GLY A 77 -1.31 -14.58 -11.80
C GLY A 77 -1.92 -15.27 -10.57
N LEU A 78 -3.20 -15.01 -10.29
CA LEU A 78 -3.94 -15.65 -9.21
C LEU A 78 -3.96 -17.19 -9.39
N ALA A 79 -4.32 -17.66 -10.57
CA ALA A 79 -4.36 -19.09 -10.86
C ALA A 79 -2.97 -19.73 -10.73
N TYR A 80 -1.93 -19.07 -11.25
CA TYR A 80 -0.55 -19.50 -11.12
C TYR A 80 -0.12 -19.66 -9.65
N LEU A 81 -0.34 -18.61 -8.83
CA LEU A 81 0.06 -18.66 -7.43
C LEU A 81 -0.75 -19.69 -6.65
N TYR A 82 -2.06 -19.79 -6.87
CA TYR A 82 -2.89 -20.80 -6.25
C TYR A 82 -2.37 -22.23 -6.52
N ILE A 83 -2.08 -22.54 -7.79
CA ILE A 83 -1.54 -23.85 -8.19
C ILE A 83 -0.19 -24.09 -7.52
N LEU A 84 0.71 -23.10 -7.53
CA LEU A 84 2.02 -23.20 -6.92
C LEU A 84 1.93 -23.57 -5.43
N LEU A 85 1.07 -22.87 -4.67
CA LEU A 85 0.88 -23.11 -3.23
C LEU A 85 0.23 -24.48 -2.96
N ARG A 86 -0.65 -24.96 -3.84
CA ARG A 86 -1.29 -26.26 -3.75
C ARG A 86 -0.38 -27.44 -4.16
N THR A 87 0.78 -27.15 -4.73
CA THR A 87 1.71 -28.16 -5.23
C THR A 87 3.13 -28.03 -4.67
N GLN A 88 3.39 -27.07 -3.78
CA GLN A 88 4.74 -26.72 -3.30
C GLN A 88 5.52 -27.88 -2.67
N LYS A 89 4.83 -28.87 -2.08
CA LYS A 89 5.45 -30.06 -1.49
C LYS A 89 6.29 -30.85 -2.51
N TRP A 90 5.86 -30.89 -3.74
CA TRP A 90 6.49 -31.70 -4.81
C TRP A 90 7.46 -30.88 -5.67
N LEU A 91 7.60 -29.60 -5.40
CA LEU A 91 8.44 -28.70 -6.17
C LEU A 91 9.85 -28.59 -5.57
N PRO A 92 10.88 -28.21 -6.35
CA PRO A 92 12.23 -28.01 -5.86
C PRO A 92 12.34 -26.82 -4.89
N PHE A 93 13.50 -26.64 -4.27
CA PHE A 93 13.78 -25.59 -3.29
C PHE A 93 12.85 -25.62 -2.07
N ASN A 94 12.60 -26.82 -1.55
CA ASN A 94 11.83 -27.06 -0.32
C ASN A 94 12.65 -27.86 0.70
N PRO A 95 13.76 -27.30 1.22
CA PRO A 95 14.66 -28.02 2.13
C PRO A 95 14.03 -28.29 3.50
N GLN A 96 12.98 -27.56 3.88
CA GLN A 96 12.22 -27.75 5.13
C GLN A 96 11.10 -28.78 4.98
N HIS A 97 10.89 -29.35 3.79
CA HIS A 97 9.80 -30.31 3.49
C HIS A 97 8.40 -29.75 3.82
N ILE A 98 8.18 -28.47 3.52
CA ILE A 98 6.88 -27.82 3.72
C ILE A 98 5.80 -28.52 2.90
N ASP A 99 4.66 -28.79 3.54
CA ASP A 99 3.49 -29.41 2.93
C ASP A 99 2.71 -28.43 2.01
N ASN A 100 1.77 -28.97 1.24
CA ASN A 100 0.86 -28.18 0.42
C ASN A 100 -0.07 -27.34 1.32
N MET A 101 -0.26 -26.08 0.95
CA MET A 101 -1.15 -25.18 1.69
C MET A 101 -2.62 -25.63 1.58
N ALA A 102 -3.43 -25.43 2.63
CA ALA A 102 -4.86 -25.71 2.62
C ALA A 102 -5.59 -24.91 1.51
N PRO A 103 -6.68 -25.42 0.92
CA PRO A 103 -7.31 -24.78 -0.23
C PRO A 103 -7.81 -23.37 0.02
N ASP A 104 -8.43 -23.13 1.15
CA ASP A 104 -8.98 -21.84 1.57
C ASP A 104 -7.88 -20.82 1.87
N LEU A 105 -6.81 -21.25 2.54
CA LEU A 105 -5.65 -20.41 2.82
C LEU A 105 -4.86 -20.12 1.53
N ALA A 106 -4.71 -21.09 0.63
CA ALA A 106 -4.07 -20.87 -0.68
C ALA A 106 -4.88 -19.91 -1.56
N TRP A 107 -6.21 -19.98 -1.50
CA TRP A 107 -7.10 -18.99 -2.14
C TRP A 107 -6.85 -17.59 -1.58
N ASN A 108 -6.91 -17.43 -0.26
CA ASN A 108 -6.68 -16.15 0.40
C ASN A 108 -5.32 -15.56 0.01
N THR A 109 -4.26 -16.36 0.11
CA THR A 109 -2.89 -15.95 -0.22
C THR A 109 -2.75 -15.58 -1.70
N ALA A 110 -3.30 -16.38 -2.62
CA ALA A 110 -3.22 -16.10 -4.06
C ALA A 110 -3.92 -14.80 -4.42
N VAL A 111 -5.09 -14.54 -3.87
CA VAL A 111 -5.81 -13.27 -4.04
C VAL A 111 -5.00 -12.12 -3.44
N SER A 112 -4.51 -12.30 -2.22
CA SER A 112 -3.78 -11.29 -1.46
C SER A 112 -2.55 -10.77 -2.23
N PHE A 113 -1.71 -11.66 -2.75
CA PHE A 113 -0.51 -11.24 -3.50
C PHE A 113 -0.83 -10.72 -4.91
N THR A 114 -1.88 -11.25 -5.55
CA THR A 114 -2.32 -10.74 -6.87
C THR A 114 -2.86 -9.30 -6.78
N THR A 115 -3.52 -8.95 -5.68
CA THR A 115 -4.09 -7.63 -5.44
C THR A 115 -3.14 -6.63 -4.82
N ASN A 116 -1.89 -7.01 -4.57
CA ASN A 116 -0.87 -6.21 -3.88
C ASN A 116 -1.14 -6.00 -2.39
N THR A 117 -1.99 -6.82 -1.78
CA THR A 117 -2.35 -6.70 -0.36
C THR A 117 -1.31 -7.32 0.54
N ASN A 118 -0.82 -8.49 0.20
CA ASN A 118 0.09 -9.33 1.00
C ASN A 118 -0.40 -9.65 2.42
N TRP A 119 -1.70 -9.68 2.64
CA TRP A 119 -2.31 -10.20 3.86
C TRP A 119 -1.95 -11.67 4.04
N GLN A 120 -1.45 -12.05 5.22
CA GLN A 120 -0.93 -13.38 5.52
C GLN A 120 -1.57 -13.95 6.79
N PHE A 121 -2.40 -14.97 6.66
CA PHE A 121 -2.90 -15.77 7.78
C PHE A 121 -2.00 -16.98 8.08
N TYR A 122 -0.71 -16.88 7.82
CA TYR A 122 0.28 -17.93 8.02
C TYR A 122 1.64 -17.30 8.35
N SER A 123 2.49 -18.07 8.99
CA SER A 123 3.91 -17.74 9.17
C SER A 123 4.70 -18.24 7.97
N GLY A 124 5.39 -17.35 7.24
CA GLY A 124 6.06 -17.68 5.98
C GLY A 124 7.14 -18.75 6.16
N GLU A 125 7.87 -18.70 7.26
CA GLU A 125 8.94 -19.63 7.62
C GLU A 125 8.45 -21.07 7.88
N THR A 126 7.17 -21.25 8.20
CA THR A 126 6.58 -22.59 8.46
C THR A 126 5.62 -23.07 7.38
N ALA A 127 5.15 -22.17 6.50
CA ALA A 127 4.10 -22.46 5.52
C ALA A 127 4.57 -22.36 4.07
N MET A 128 5.75 -21.78 3.78
CA MET A 128 6.21 -21.49 2.43
C MET A 128 7.55 -22.16 2.11
N SER A 129 7.62 -22.87 0.97
CA SER A 129 8.89 -23.29 0.40
C SER A 129 9.66 -22.09 -0.20
N TYR A 130 10.98 -22.21 -0.37
CA TYR A 130 11.76 -21.13 -1.00
C TYR A 130 11.30 -20.84 -2.43
N LEU A 131 10.87 -21.88 -3.17
CA LEU A 131 10.30 -21.64 -4.50
C LEU A 131 9.01 -20.82 -4.42
N SER A 132 8.14 -21.12 -3.47
CA SER A 132 6.91 -20.34 -3.24
C SER A 132 7.23 -18.89 -2.87
N GLN A 133 8.23 -18.66 -2.01
CA GLN A 133 8.68 -17.32 -1.65
C GLN A 133 9.22 -16.53 -2.86
N MET A 134 10.06 -17.14 -3.71
CA MET A 134 10.68 -16.46 -4.85
C MET A 134 9.78 -16.35 -6.07
N ALA A 135 9.41 -17.51 -6.64
CA ALA A 135 8.66 -17.56 -7.89
C ALA A 135 7.16 -17.27 -7.70
N GLY A 136 6.66 -17.51 -6.49
CA GLY A 136 5.29 -17.17 -6.10
C GLY A 136 5.19 -15.73 -5.60
N LEU A 137 5.59 -15.51 -4.36
CA LEU A 137 5.31 -14.29 -3.62
C LEU A 137 6.12 -13.09 -4.14
N ALA A 138 7.46 -13.19 -4.20
CA ALA A 138 8.31 -12.10 -4.65
C ALA A 138 8.04 -11.73 -6.12
N TRP A 139 7.73 -12.70 -6.99
CA TRP A 139 7.33 -12.42 -8.36
C TRP A 139 6.03 -11.59 -8.40
N HIS A 140 5.02 -11.97 -7.59
CA HIS A 140 3.77 -11.19 -7.49
C HIS A 140 4.02 -9.79 -6.95
N ASN A 141 4.94 -9.62 -6.03
CA ASN A 141 5.31 -8.30 -5.52
C ASN A 141 5.82 -7.38 -6.64
N PHE A 142 6.63 -7.90 -7.57
CA PHE A 142 7.03 -7.14 -8.76
C PHE A 142 5.86 -6.78 -9.67
N VAL A 143 5.10 -7.77 -10.07
CA VAL A 143 4.11 -7.55 -11.13
C VAL A 143 2.88 -6.82 -10.64
N SER A 144 2.44 -7.03 -9.39
CA SER A 144 1.30 -6.30 -8.82
C SER A 144 1.61 -4.81 -8.63
N ALA A 145 2.84 -4.49 -8.22
CA ALA A 145 3.32 -3.11 -8.15
C ALA A 145 3.37 -2.46 -9.55
N ALA A 146 3.90 -3.19 -10.54
CA ALA A 146 3.95 -2.70 -11.91
C ALA A 146 2.54 -2.46 -12.49
N VAL A 147 1.56 -3.30 -12.17
CA VAL A 147 0.14 -3.09 -12.52
C VAL A 147 -0.38 -1.78 -11.93
N GLY A 148 -0.11 -1.52 -10.65
CA GLY A 148 -0.54 -0.28 -10.00
C GLY A 148 0.02 0.98 -10.67
N ILE A 149 1.31 1.00 -10.97
CA ILE A 149 1.94 2.13 -11.70
C ILE A 149 1.38 2.25 -13.13
N ALA A 150 1.17 1.15 -13.84
CA ALA A 150 0.60 1.16 -15.18
C ALA A 150 -0.80 1.83 -15.20
N ILE A 151 -1.65 1.51 -14.21
CA ILE A 151 -2.96 2.15 -14.03
C ILE A 151 -2.78 3.66 -13.78
N ALA A 152 -1.88 4.05 -12.86
CA ALA A 152 -1.64 5.46 -12.57
C ALA A 152 -1.17 6.24 -13.82
N VAL A 153 -0.28 5.67 -14.61
CA VAL A 153 0.18 6.25 -15.88
C VAL A 153 -0.96 6.39 -16.87
N ALA A 154 -1.83 5.38 -17.00
CA ALA A 154 -3.01 5.43 -17.85
C ALA A 154 -4.00 6.52 -17.41
N VAL A 155 -4.22 6.66 -16.09
CA VAL A 155 -5.06 7.73 -15.52
C VAL A 155 -4.48 9.12 -15.80
N VAL A 156 -3.19 9.30 -15.61
CA VAL A 156 -2.52 10.57 -15.94
C VAL A 156 -2.61 10.88 -17.44
N ARG A 157 -2.42 9.87 -18.32
CA ARG A 157 -2.62 10.07 -19.77
C ARG A 157 -4.06 10.48 -20.09
N GLY A 158 -5.05 9.92 -19.40
CA GLY A 158 -6.46 10.33 -19.53
C GLY A 158 -6.68 11.81 -19.21
N LEU A 159 -5.96 12.36 -18.25
CA LEU A 159 -6.00 13.78 -17.89
C LEU A 159 -5.30 14.67 -18.96
N VAL A 160 -4.17 14.20 -19.52
CA VAL A 160 -3.34 14.97 -20.46
C VAL A 160 -3.90 14.95 -21.88
N ARG A 161 -4.38 13.81 -22.34
CA ARG A 161 -4.85 13.60 -23.71
C ARG A 161 -6.18 14.30 -23.95
N THR A 162 -6.39 14.77 -25.17
CA THR A 162 -7.60 15.44 -25.61
C THR A 162 -8.14 14.79 -26.89
N THR A 163 -9.47 14.69 -27.03
CA THR A 163 -10.14 14.17 -28.23
C THR A 163 -9.68 12.78 -28.70
N THR A 164 -9.21 11.95 -27.78
CA THR A 164 -8.78 10.56 -28.06
C THR A 164 -9.56 9.58 -27.21
N LYS A 165 -9.61 8.31 -27.64
CA LYS A 165 -10.29 7.23 -26.89
C LYS A 165 -9.32 6.26 -26.24
N THR A 166 -8.01 6.47 -26.38
CA THR A 166 -6.97 5.53 -25.96
C THR A 166 -6.18 6.06 -24.77
N LEU A 167 -5.66 5.15 -23.92
CA LEU A 167 -4.89 5.45 -22.72
C LEU A 167 -3.43 4.96 -22.79
N GLY A 168 -3.04 4.27 -23.85
CA GLY A 168 -1.76 3.61 -24.03
C GLY A 168 -1.90 2.09 -24.12
N ASN A 169 -0.84 1.36 -23.85
CA ASN A 169 -0.81 -0.10 -23.89
C ASN A 169 -0.41 -0.67 -22.54
N PHE A 170 -1.29 -1.47 -21.93
CA PHE A 170 -1.07 -2.07 -20.61
C PHE A 170 0.21 -2.91 -20.55
N TRP A 171 0.44 -3.76 -21.55
CA TRP A 171 1.58 -4.66 -21.58
C TRP A 171 2.92 -3.92 -21.70
N VAL A 172 2.92 -2.83 -22.46
CA VAL A 172 4.08 -1.94 -22.59
C VAL A 172 4.37 -1.23 -21.26
N ASP A 173 3.34 -0.69 -20.61
CA ASP A 173 3.49 0.02 -19.34
C ASP A 173 3.94 -0.95 -18.23
N LEU A 174 3.38 -2.16 -18.16
CA LEU A 174 3.77 -3.22 -17.24
C LEU A 174 5.25 -3.61 -17.41
N THR A 175 5.67 -3.86 -18.65
CA THR A 175 7.05 -4.25 -18.96
C THR A 175 8.03 -3.13 -18.64
N ARG A 176 7.73 -1.90 -19.04
CA ARG A 176 8.59 -0.74 -18.75
C ARG A 176 8.70 -0.47 -17.27
N CYS A 177 7.61 -0.56 -16.52
CA CYS A 177 7.64 -0.42 -15.08
C CYS A 177 8.56 -1.45 -14.43
N SER A 178 8.36 -2.72 -14.76
CA SER A 178 9.15 -3.83 -14.20
C SER A 178 10.64 -3.69 -14.52
N LEU A 179 10.99 -3.45 -15.78
CA LEU A 179 12.39 -3.45 -16.22
C LEU A 179 13.15 -2.16 -15.89
N TYR A 180 12.53 -1.00 -16.04
CA TYR A 180 13.24 0.27 -15.92
C TYR A 180 13.09 0.92 -14.54
N VAL A 181 12.00 0.67 -13.82
CA VAL A 181 11.75 1.30 -12.51
C VAL A 181 12.05 0.34 -11.38
N LEU A 182 11.36 -0.80 -11.31
CA LEU A 182 11.45 -1.69 -10.15
C LEU A 182 12.77 -2.48 -10.12
N LEU A 183 13.11 -3.16 -11.21
CA LEU A 183 14.25 -4.09 -11.25
C LEU A 183 15.61 -3.43 -10.92
N PRO A 184 15.98 -2.27 -11.48
CA PRO A 184 17.28 -1.67 -11.21
C PRO A 184 17.44 -1.24 -9.75
N ILE A 185 16.40 -0.67 -9.16
CA ILE A 185 16.42 -0.26 -7.75
C ILE A 185 16.52 -1.50 -6.86
N SER A 186 15.74 -2.54 -7.17
CA SER A 186 15.76 -3.79 -6.40
C SER A 186 17.12 -4.49 -6.42
N ILE A 187 17.83 -4.48 -7.54
CA ILE A 187 19.17 -5.07 -7.62
C ILE A 187 20.14 -4.29 -6.72
N VAL A 188 20.18 -2.97 -6.86
CA VAL A 188 21.14 -2.14 -6.12
C VAL A 188 20.88 -2.19 -4.62
N VAL A 189 19.62 -1.99 -4.21
CA VAL A 189 19.27 -1.99 -2.79
C VAL A 189 19.31 -3.40 -2.21
N GLY A 190 18.94 -4.44 -2.96
CA GLY A 190 19.06 -5.83 -2.51
C GLY A 190 20.49 -6.22 -2.18
N LEU A 191 21.47 -5.85 -3.02
CA LEU A 191 22.88 -6.06 -2.73
C LEU A 191 23.34 -5.29 -1.48
N PHE A 192 22.82 -4.08 -1.30
CA PHE A 192 23.07 -3.31 -0.08
C PHE A 192 22.51 -4.02 1.16
N LEU A 193 21.26 -4.50 1.14
CA LEU A 193 20.63 -5.20 2.27
C LEU A 193 21.40 -6.49 2.64
N VAL A 194 21.87 -7.26 1.64
CA VAL A 194 22.77 -8.41 1.88
C VAL A 194 24.04 -7.97 2.61
N SER A 195 24.64 -6.83 2.23
CA SER A 195 25.83 -6.29 2.91
C SER A 195 25.58 -5.88 4.37
N GLN A 196 24.32 -5.65 4.74
CA GLN A 196 23.91 -5.35 6.11
C GLN A 196 23.60 -6.59 6.95
N GLY A 197 23.78 -7.80 6.38
CA GLY A 197 23.61 -9.08 7.06
C GLY A 197 22.25 -9.76 6.83
N MET A 198 21.43 -9.23 5.94
CA MET A 198 20.15 -9.86 5.58
C MET A 198 20.42 -11.16 4.79
N PRO A 199 19.78 -12.30 5.15
CA PRO A 199 20.02 -13.58 4.49
C PRO A 199 19.63 -13.57 3.01
N GLN A 200 20.50 -14.20 2.18
CA GLN A 200 20.21 -14.48 0.78
C GLN A 200 20.87 -15.83 0.41
N ASN A 201 20.25 -16.92 0.82
CA ASN A 201 20.78 -18.28 0.65
C ASN A 201 19.66 -19.30 0.40
N PHE A 202 20.05 -20.56 0.22
CA PHE A 202 19.13 -21.70 0.02
C PHE A 202 19.38 -22.83 1.01
N HIS A 203 20.10 -22.56 2.13
CA HIS A 203 20.35 -23.55 3.16
C HIS A 203 19.08 -23.90 3.90
N ALA A 204 19.00 -25.11 4.42
CA ALA A 204 17.95 -25.50 5.36
C ALA A 204 18.09 -24.65 6.65
N TYR A 205 16.99 -24.50 7.37
CA TYR A 205 17.02 -23.82 8.67
C TYR A 205 17.90 -24.58 9.65
N GLU A 206 18.61 -23.83 10.51
CA GLU A 206 19.50 -24.38 11.50
C GLU A 206 18.81 -24.43 12.88
N SER A 207 18.80 -25.60 13.51
CA SER A 207 18.34 -25.75 14.89
C SER A 207 19.53 -25.55 15.82
N VAL A 208 19.46 -24.53 16.65
CA VAL A 208 20.48 -24.20 17.67
C VAL A 208 19.87 -24.24 19.06
N LYS A 209 20.71 -24.42 20.08
CA LYS A 209 20.30 -24.31 21.47
C LYS A 209 20.69 -22.94 22.02
N SER A 210 19.75 -22.25 22.66
CA SER A 210 20.04 -21.03 23.40
C SER A 210 20.95 -21.32 24.59
N ILE A 211 21.52 -20.28 25.18
CA ILE A 211 22.34 -20.38 26.41
C ILE A 211 21.54 -21.03 27.55
N GLU A 212 20.22 -20.81 27.56
CA GLU A 212 19.28 -21.36 28.54
C GLU A 212 18.83 -22.80 28.22
N GLY A 213 19.31 -23.38 27.09
CA GLY A 213 19.03 -24.74 26.68
C GLY A 213 17.77 -24.94 25.82
N PHE A 214 17.03 -23.90 25.48
CA PHE A 214 15.87 -23.96 24.59
C PHE A 214 16.29 -24.15 23.13
N ALA A 215 15.54 -24.98 22.41
CA ALA A 215 15.73 -25.11 20.96
C ALA A 215 15.21 -23.86 20.25
N GLN A 216 16.05 -23.28 19.39
CA GLN A 216 15.71 -22.18 18.50
C GLN A 216 15.96 -22.58 17.04
N THR A 217 15.09 -22.16 16.15
CA THR A 217 15.29 -22.33 14.70
C THR A 217 15.73 -21.00 14.09
N ILE A 218 16.96 -20.98 13.57
CA ILE A 218 17.45 -19.84 12.80
C ILE A 218 16.98 -20.01 11.37
N THR A 219 16.13 -19.09 10.93
CA THR A 219 15.61 -19.08 9.56
C THR A 219 16.65 -18.48 8.61
N GLY A 220 16.87 -19.15 7.49
CA GLY A 220 17.62 -18.64 6.34
C GLY A 220 16.68 -18.47 5.16
N GLY A 221 17.23 -18.24 3.98
CA GLY A 221 16.48 -18.21 2.75
C GLY A 221 16.78 -17.00 1.85
N PRO A 222 16.12 -16.87 0.72
CA PRO A 222 16.27 -15.73 -0.20
C PRO A 222 15.47 -14.49 0.26
N MET A 223 15.80 -13.99 1.47
CA MET A 223 15.05 -12.92 2.14
C MET A 223 15.32 -11.55 1.51
N ALA A 224 16.58 -11.15 1.34
CA ALA A 224 16.93 -9.80 0.90
C ALA A 224 16.32 -9.41 -0.45
N SER A 225 16.21 -10.35 -1.39
CA SER A 225 15.57 -10.10 -2.69
C SER A 225 14.05 -9.90 -2.58
N GLN A 226 13.39 -10.58 -1.65
CA GLN A 226 11.96 -10.38 -1.39
C GLN A 226 11.74 -9.09 -0.61
N GLU A 227 12.58 -8.81 0.39
CA GLU A 227 12.48 -7.62 1.23
C GLU A 227 12.49 -6.34 0.41
N VAL A 228 13.49 -6.17 -0.45
CA VAL A 228 13.60 -4.95 -1.25
C VAL A 228 12.40 -4.74 -2.16
N ILE A 229 11.85 -5.79 -2.77
CA ILE A 229 10.72 -5.60 -3.70
C ILE A 229 9.40 -5.44 -2.96
N LYS A 230 9.20 -6.11 -1.82
CA LYS A 230 7.98 -5.95 -1.04
C LYS A 230 7.83 -4.52 -0.50
N GLU A 231 8.95 -3.86 -0.17
CA GLU A 231 8.96 -2.48 0.30
C GLU A 231 8.84 -1.48 -0.87
N LEU A 232 9.67 -1.64 -1.92
CA LEU A 232 9.65 -0.76 -3.10
C LEU A 232 8.31 -0.80 -3.84
N GLY A 233 7.70 -1.98 -3.89
CA GLY A 233 6.40 -2.21 -4.53
C GLY A 233 5.21 -1.87 -3.64
N THR A 234 5.44 -1.37 -2.41
CA THR A 234 4.42 -1.17 -1.39
C THR A 234 3.50 -2.38 -1.25
N ASN A 235 4.11 -3.55 -1.11
CA ASN A 235 3.41 -4.83 -1.00
C ASN A 235 3.22 -5.23 0.47
N GLY A 236 4.26 -5.01 1.30
CA GLY A 236 4.33 -5.55 2.65
C GLY A 236 4.38 -7.07 2.66
N GLY A 237 3.85 -7.66 3.70
CA GLY A 237 4.05 -9.06 3.98
C GLY A 237 5.44 -9.32 4.54
N GLY A 238 5.78 -10.57 4.83
CA GLY A 238 7.08 -10.94 5.32
C GLY A 238 7.50 -12.32 4.81
N PHE A 239 8.81 -12.51 4.68
CA PHE A 239 9.38 -13.84 4.51
C PHE A 239 9.13 -14.66 5.77
N VAL A 240 9.29 -14.02 6.93
CA VAL A 240 8.92 -14.55 8.24
C VAL A 240 7.69 -13.82 8.82
N ASN A 241 7.04 -14.44 9.80
CA ASN A 241 5.83 -13.89 10.41
C ASN A 241 6.03 -12.51 11.06
N ALA A 242 7.19 -12.30 11.70
CA ALA A 242 7.50 -11.05 12.36
C ALA A 242 7.77 -9.88 11.39
N ASN A 243 7.90 -10.15 10.09
CA ASN A 243 8.09 -9.14 9.06
C ASN A 243 9.35 -8.27 9.36
N SER A 244 9.32 -6.97 9.09
CA SER A 244 10.42 -6.03 9.38
C SER A 244 10.69 -5.80 10.88
N ALA A 245 9.99 -6.48 11.79
CA ALA A 245 10.39 -6.62 13.19
C ALA A 245 11.48 -7.69 13.37
N SER A 246 11.59 -8.65 12.44
CA SER A 246 12.63 -9.68 12.48
C SER A 246 14.02 -9.08 12.21
N PRO A 247 15.06 -9.47 12.99
CA PRO A 247 16.43 -9.11 12.67
C PRO A 247 16.92 -9.63 11.31
N ASN A 248 16.32 -10.68 10.79
CA ASN A 248 16.65 -11.25 9.48
C ASN A 248 16.11 -10.44 8.31
N GLU A 249 14.98 -9.74 8.49
CA GLU A 249 14.41 -8.86 7.45
C GLU A 249 14.81 -7.40 7.64
N ASN A 250 15.05 -6.95 8.88
CA ASN A 250 15.44 -5.57 9.19
C ASN A 250 16.51 -5.53 10.31
N PRO A 251 17.79 -5.76 9.98
CA PRO A 251 18.84 -5.96 10.97
C PRO A 251 19.14 -4.76 11.87
N ASN A 252 19.02 -3.54 11.35
CA ASN A 252 19.50 -2.36 12.07
C ASN A 252 18.74 -1.07 11.69
N ALA A 253 19.07 0.05 12.34
CA ALA A 253 18.40 1.34 12.11
C ALA A 253 18.60 1.89 10.68
N LEU A 254 19.70 1.54 10.01
CA LEU A 254 19.94 1.98 8.62
C LEU A 254 19.07 1.19 7.65
N THR A 255 18.89 -0.11 7.84
CA THR A 255 17.97 -0.92 7.04
C THR A 255 16.52 -0.45 7.24
N ASN A 256 16.12 -0.15 8.48
CA ASN A 256 14.81 0.42 8.76
C ASN A 256 14.56 1.76 8.03
N LEU A 257 15.58 2.63 7.97
CA LEU A 257 15.46 3.88 7.18
C LEU A 257 15.35 3.58 5.67
N ILE A 258 16.11 2.62 5.15
CA ILE A 258 16.06 2.24 3.72
C ILE A 258 14.70 1.66 3.36
N GLU A 259 14.11 0.79 4.19
CA GLU A 259 12.77 0.24 4.00
C GLU A 259 11.72 1.36 3.94
N LEU A 260 11.72 2.28 4.89
CA LEU A 260 10.85 3.46 4.88
C LEU A 260 11.00 4.28 3.59
N LEU A 261 12.25 4.48 3.13
CA LEU A 261 12.52 5.21 1.89
C LEU A 261 12.01 4.45 0.65
N LEU A 262 12.14 3.13 0.61
CA LEU A 262 11.60 2.31 -0.47
C LEU A 262 10.07 2.43 -0.54
N ILE A 263 9.39 2.36 0.59
CA ILE A 263 7.93 2.47 0.69
C ILE A 263 7.44 3.81 0.11
N PHE A 264 8.03 4.94 0.50
CA PHE A 264 7.51 6.27 0.14
C PHE A 264 8.00 6.81 -1.21
N SER A 265 9.21 6.39 -1.67
CA SER A 265 9.91 7.08 -2.76
C SER A 265 9.17 7.07 -4.09
N LEU A 266 8.61 5.92 -4.48
CA LEU A 266 7.91 5.82 -5.77
C LEU A 266 6.58 6.58 -5.73
N GLY A 267 5.81 6.49 -4.63
CA GLY A 267 4.58 7.25 -4.44
C GLY A 267 4.82 8.76 -4.52
N ALA A 268 5.82 9.25 -3.80
CA ALA A 268 6.26 10.65 -3.88
C ALA A 268 6.72 11.04 -5.30
N GLY A 269 7.53 10.19 -5.94
CA GLY A 269 7.98 10.38 -7.31
C GLY A 269 6.84 10.46 -8.33
N LEU A 270 5.78 9.70 -8.14
CA LEU A 270 4.59 9.70 -9.00
C LEU A 270 3.87 11.06 -8.99
N THR A 271 3.86 11.81 -7.89
CA THR A 271 3.28 13.16 -7.86
C THR A 271 4.04 14.12 -8.77
N TYR A 272 5.38 14.06 -8.76
CA TYR A 272 6.20 14.88 -9.65
C TYR A 272 6.12 14.40 -11.11
N MET A 273 6.07 13.09 -11.35
CA MET A 273 5.82 12.51 -12.68
C MET A 273 4.49 13.05 -13.25
N TYR A 274 3.44 13.03 -12.45
CA TYR A 274 2.15 13.61 -12.81
C TYR A 274 2.28 15.07 -13.25
N GLY A 275 2.90 15.93 -12.42
CA GLY A 275 3.13 17.33 -12.77
C GLY A 275 3.92 17.53 -14.08
N LYS A 276 4.90 16.65 -14.35
CA LYS A 276 5.66 16.65 -15.61
C LYS A 276 4.81 16.27 -16.81
N MET A 277 3.96 15.24 -16.67
CA MET A 277 3.10 14.75 -17.74
C MET A 277 2.01 15.76 -18.10
N VAL A 278 1.41 16.43 -17.11
CA VAL A 278 0.41 17.50 -17.33
C VAL A 278 1.06 18.83 -17.78
N LYS A 279 2.39 18.91 -17.85
CA LYS A 279 3.18 20.09 -18.21
C LYS A 279 3.04 21.27 -17.24
N ASP A 280 2.54 21.04 -16.03
CA ASP A 280 2.50 21.99 -14.92
C ASP A 280 2.91 21.29 -13.62
N THR A 281 4.17 21.46 -13.25
CA THR A 281 4.72 20.84 -12.03
C THR A 281 4.09 21.35 -10.75
N ARG A 282 3.43 22.51 -10.76
CA ARG A 282 2.71 23.05 -9.59
C ARG A 282 1.56 22.15 -9.18
N GLN A 283 0.88 21.50 -10.15
CA GLN A 283 -0.17 20.51 -9.88
C GLN A 283 0.37 19.32 -9.07
N GLY A 284 1.53 18.79 -9.47
CA GLY A 284 2.18 17.71 -8.72
C GLY A 284 2.59 18.12 -7.31
N TRP A 285 3.16 19.31 -7.16
CA TRP A 285 3.54 19.84 -5.84
C TRP A 285 2.35 20.17 -4.95
N ALA A 286 1.21 20.58 -5.48
CA ALA A 286 0.00 20.79 -4.71
C ALA A 286 -0.51 19.48 -4.10
N ILE A 287 -0.54 18.40 -4.89
CA ILE A 287 -0.87 17.05 -4.41
C ILE A 287 0.15 16.58 -3.38
N PHE A 288 1.44 16.70 -3.65
CA PHE A 288 2.52 16.36 -2.71
C PHE A 288 2.34 17.09 -1.36
N THR A 289 2.02 18.37 -1.40
CA THR A 289 1.83 19.18 -0.18
C THR A 289 0.62 18.71 0.63
N ALA A 290 -0.49 18.37 -0.03
CA ALA A 290 -1.66 17.81 0.65
C ALA A 290 -1.32 16.48 1.35
N MET A 291 -0.63 15.59 0.64
CA MET A 291 -0.15 14.32 1.19
C MET A 291 0.80 14.53 2.37
N ALA A 292 1.76 15.47 2.26
CA ALA A 292 2.72 15.76 3.33
C ALA A 292 2.05 16.28 4.60
N ILE A 293 1.04 17.14 4.48
CA ILE A 293 0.29 17.66 5.63
C ILE A 293 -0.47 16.52 6.32
N LEU A 294 -1.14 15.64 5.57
CA LEU A 294 -1.84 14.49 6.12
C LEU A 294 -0.86 13.55 6.85
N PHE A 295 0.24 13.15 6.20
CA PHE A 295 1.29 12.33 6.80
C PHE A 295 1.78 12.86 8.13
N PHE A 296 2.21 14.14 8.19
CA PHE A 296 2.72 14.70 9.43
C PHE A 296 1.64 14.84 10.51
N SER A 297 0.39 15.04 10.14
CA SER A 297 -0.72 15.07 11.09
C SER A 297 -0.96 13.69 11.71
N CYS A 298 -1.00 12.64 10.91
CA CYS A 298 -1.16 11.27 11.35
C CYS A 298 0.03 10.80 12.19
N PHE A 299 1.25 11.01 11.71
CA PHE A 299 2.47 10.68 12.47
C PHE A 299 2.52 11.40 13.82
N ALA A 300 2.14 12.68 13.87
CA ALA A 300 2.16 13.46 15.13
C ALA A 300 1.23 12.83 16.19
N VAL A 301 0.03 12.40 15.80
CA VAL A 301 -0.93 11.75 16.70
C VAL A 301 -0.44 10.35 17.10
N ALA A 302 0.00 9.52 16.17
CA ALA A 302 0.52 8.20 16.46
C ALA A 302 1.71 8.27 17.42
N TYR A 303 2.69 9.12 17.12
CA TYR A 303 3.87 9.28 17.96
C TYR A 303 3.53 9.86 19.34
N TRP A 304 2.58 10.80 19.41
CA TRP A 304 2.13 11.36 20.68
C TRP A 304 1.47 10.28 21.55
N ALA A 305 0.55 9.51 21.00
CA ALA A 305 -0.18 8.47 21.71
C ALA A 305 0.79 7.38 22.26
N GLU A 306 1.68 6.90 21.43
CA GLU A 306 2.64 5.86 21.80
C GLU A 306 3.71 6.39 22.79
N ALA A 307 4.13 7.64 22.66
CA ALA A 307 5.08 8.26 23.60
C ALA A 307 4.44 8.62 24.94
N ALA A 308 3.13 8.82 25.02
CA ALA A 308 2.40 9.01 26.28
C ALA A 308 2.36 7.74 27.12
N GLY A 309 2.44 6.56 26.46
CA GLY A 309 2.39 5.26 27.11
C GLY A 309 0.98 4.83 27.53
N ASN A 310 0.89 3.69 28.19
CA ASN A 310 -0.35 3.13 28.67
C ASN A 310 -0.49 3.34 30.19
N PRO A 311 -1.52 4.08 30.66
CA PRO A 311 -1.73 4.35 32.08
C PRO A 311 -1.86 3.10 32.96
N VAL A 312 -2.39 2.02 32.41
CA VAL A 312 -2.53 0.73 33.12
C VAL A 312 -1.14 0.15 33.39
N VAL A 313 -0.26 0.15 32.38
CA VAL A 313 1.13 -0.33 32.50
C VAL A 313 1.94 0.58 33.44
N HIS A 314 1.71 1.89 33.40
CA HIS A 314 2.31 2.85 34.34
C HIS A 314 1.89 2.55 35.79
N GLY A 315 0.63 2.17 36.00
CA GLY A 315 0.12 1.76 37.32
C GLY A 315 0.83 0.54 37.92
N LEU A 316 1.45 -0.29 37.08
CA LEU A 316 2.28 -1.43 37.47
C LEU A 316 3.75 -1.06 37.73
N GLY A 317 4.10 0.21 37.65
CA GLY A 317 5.46 0.72 37.90
C GLY A 317 6.39 0.74 36.69
N VAL A 318 5.90 0.47 35.49
CA VAL A 318 6.68 0.57 34.24
C VAL A 318 6.53 1.99 33.69
N ALA A 319 7.61 2.75 33.68
CA ALA A 319 7.65 4.12 33.17
C ALA A 319 8.06 4.18 31.68
N GLY A 320 7.65 5.24 30.99
CA GLY A 320 8.05 5.51 29.61
C GLY A 320 6.92 5.38 28.60
N GLY A 321 7.25 5.43 27.31
CA GLY A 321 6.29 5.21 26.22
C GLY A 321 5.86 3.76 26.10
N ASN A 322 4.85 3.51 25.29
CA ASN A 322 4.36 2.16 25.02
C ASN A 322 5.37 1.35 24.20
N MET A 323 6.05 0.42 24.83
CA MET A 323 6.99 -0.50 24.19
C MET A 323 6.41 -1.89 23.92
N GLU A 324 5.16 -2.12 24.28
CA GLU A 324 4.49 -3.38 23.95
C GLU A 324 4.47 -3.61 22.44
N GLY A 325 4.80 -4.82 22.01
CA GLY A 325 4.85 -5.19 20.59
C GLY A 325 5.86 -4.42 19.74
N LYS A 326 6.83 -3.72 20.35
CA LYS A 326 7.84 -2.91 19.66
C LYS A 326 9.24 -3.45 19.89
N GLU A 327 10.05 -3.39 18.83
CA GLU A 327 11.45 -3.78 18.87
C GLU A 327 12.30 -2.74 19.63
N CYS A 328 13.08 -3.21 20.60
CA CYS A 328 14.02 -2.35 21.35
C CYS A 328 15.06 -1.67 20.43
N ARG A 329 15.40 -2.28 19.28
CA ARG A 329 16.31 -1.72 18.28
C ARG A 329 15.81 -0.42 17.68
N PHE A 330 14.50 -0.23 17.58
CA PHE A 330 13.86 0.88 16.90
C PHE A 330 13.19 1.86 17.87
N GLY A 331 12.58 1.35 18.94
CA GLY A 331 11.90 2.15 19.95
C GLY A 331 10.60 2.76 19.44
N VAL A 332 9.97 3.58 20.29
CA VAL A 332 8.63 4.12 20.07
C VAL A 332 8.52 5.00 18.81
N SER A 333 9.48 5.91 18.59
CA SER A 333 9.37 6.87 17.49
C SER A 333 9.50 6.23 16.11
N ALA A 334 10.44 5.28 15.95
CA ALA A 334 10.62 4.61 14.66
C ALA A 334 9.50 3.60 14.39
N SER A 335 8.91 2.98 15.43
CA SER A 335 7.74 2.13 15.29
C SER A 335 6.49 2.93 14.86
N ALA A 336 6.22 4.07 15.50
CA ALA A 336 5.13 4.94 15.11
C ALA A 336 5.32 5.50 13.68
N LEU A 337 6.56 5.86 13.31
CA LEU A 337 6.88 6.32 11.96
C LEU A 337 6.64 5.23 10.92
N PHE A 338 7.10 4.00 11.20
CA PHE A 338 6.92 2.87 10.30
C PHE A 338 5.44 2.52 10.12
N ALA A 339 4.67 2.48 11.22
CA ALA A 339 3.23 2.22 11.18
C ALA A 339 2.48 3.26 10.33
N THR A 340 2.77 4.57 10.50
CA THR A 340 2.16 5.63 9.68
C THR A 340 2.58 5.52 8.21
N VAL A 341 3.87 5.32 7.92
CA VAL A 341 4.37 5.20 6.54
C VAL A 341 3.73 4.01 5.82
N THR A 342 3.62 2.86 6.47
CA THR A 342 3.10 1.64 5.84
C THR A 342 1.60 1.71 5.57
N THR A 343 0.83 2.40 6.41
CA THR A 343 -0.63 2.53 6.27
C THR A 343 -1.05 3.71 5.41
N ASP A 344 -0.25 4.77 5.33
CA ASP A 344 -0.40 5.84 4.33
C ASP A 344 -0.28 5.30 2.90
N THR A 345 0.60 4.29 2.67
CA THR A 345 1.04 3.86 1.33
C THR A 345 0.46 2.56 0.83
N SER A 346 -0.48 1.91 1.50
CA SER A 346 -0.93 0.57 1.09
C SER A 346 0.21 -0.47 1.03
N CYS A 347 1.18 -0.38 1.97
CA CYS A 347 2.31 -1.30 1.99
C CYS A 347 2.00 -2.56 2.81
N GLY A 348 1.68 -2.39 4.10
CA GLY A 348 1.38 -3.49 5.01
C GLY A 348 2.60 -4.10 5.71
N ALA A 349 3.82 -3.67 5.40
CA ALA A 349 5.01 -4.05 6.17
C ALA A 349 4.92 -3.51 7.60
N VAL A 350 5.45 -4.24 8.56
CA VAL A 350 5.40 -3.87 9.98
C VAL A 350 6.74 -4.13 10.67
N ASN A 351 7.23 -3.16 11.43
CA ASN A 351 8.38 -3.34 12.33
C ASN A 351 7.97 -3.42 13.80
N SER A 352 6.67 -3.45 14.06
CA SER A 352 6.07 -3.52 15.39
C SER A 352 4.65 -4.09 15.29
N MET A 353 4.16 -4.69 16.36
CA MET A 353 2.83 -5.29 16.44
C MET A 353 1.80 -4.17 16.65
N GLN A 354 1.07 -3.82 15.60
CA GLN A 354 0.12 -2.69 15.65
C GLN A 354 -1.09 -2.96 16.57
N ASP A 355 -1.42 -4.23 16.78
CA ASP A 355 -2.41 -4.69 17.75
C ASP A 355 -2.08 -4.26 19.19
N SER A 356 -0.78 -4.17 19.52
CA SER A 356 -0.27 -3.74 20.83
C SER A 356 -0.07 -2.23 20.96
N PHE A 357 -0.51 -1.44 19.98
CA PHE A 357 -0.46 0.02 20.10
C PHE A 357 -1.51 0.50 21.10
N THR A 358 -1.28 1.66 21.71
CA THR A 358 -2.34 2.34 22.46
C THR A 358 -3.55 2.57 21.56
N PRO A 359 -4.78 2.62 22.10
CA PRO A 359 -5.97 2.71 21.24
C PRO A 359 -5.94 3.87 20.25
N LEU A 360 -5.45 5.05 20.64
CA LEU A 360 -5.28 6.20 19.72
C LEU A 360 -4.09 6.01 18.79
N GLY A 361 -3.03 5.33 19.21
CA GLY A 361 -1.91 4.96 18.34
C GLY A 361 -2.34 4.00 17.23
N GLY A 362 -3.14 2.99 17.57
CA GLY A 362 -3.72 2.02 16.63
C GLY A 362 -4.85 2.58 15.77
N LEU A 363 -5.51 3.68 16.20
CA LEU A 363 -6.49 4.40 15.38
C LEU A 363 -5.85 5.01 14.14
N ILE A 364 -4.61 5.46 14.19
CA ILE A 364 -3.97 6.14 13.04
C ILE A 364 -3.80 5.20 11.85
N PRO A 365 -3.24 3.98 11.98
CA PRO A 365 -3.26 3.00 10.89
C PRO A 365 -4.65 2.73 10.30
N LEU A 366 -5.70 2.69 11.13
CA LEU A 366 -7.08 2.57 10.65
C LEU A 366 -7.49 3.77 9.81
N VAL A 367 -7.27 4.98 10.30
CA VAL A 367 -7.65 6.23 9.60
C VAL A 367 -6.91 6.35 8.28
N ASP A 368 -5.61 6.10 8.23
CA ASP A 368 -4.81 6.18 7.00
C ASP A 368 -5.39 5.26 5.90
N MET A 369 -5.71 4.00 6.26
CA MET A 369 -6.35 3.06 5.34
C MET A 369 -7.79 3.44 4.98
N GLN A 370 -8.59 3.96 5.92
CA GLN A 370 -9.97 4.41 5.72
C GLN A 370 -10.05 5.63 4.81
N LEU A 371 -9.04 6.50 4.81
CA LEU A 371 -8.90 7.59 3.85
C LEU A 371 -8.58 7.10 2.42
N GLY A 372 -8.35 5.80 2.23
CA GLY A 372 -8.08 5.16 0.95
C GLY A 372 -6.62 5.14 0.57
N GLU A 373 -5.71 5.25 1.56
CA GLU A 373 -4.24 5.16 1.37
C GLU A 373 -3.73 6.06 0.24
N ILE A 374 -4.21 7.29 0.27
CA ILE A 374 -3.93 8.28 -0.78
C ILE A 374 -2.69 9.12 -0.49
N VAL A 375 -2.08 8.95 0.69
CA VAL A 375 -0.91 9.73 1.14
C VAL A 375 0.37 9.03 0.71
N PHE A 376 1.00 9.49 -0.36
CA PHE A 376 2.12 8.84 -1.07
C PHE A 376 1.85 7.38 -1.39
N GLY A 377 0.59 7.03 -1.43
CA GLY A 377 0.05 5.70 -1.31
C GLY A 377 0.32 4.80 -2.47
N GLY A 378 0.19 3.54 -2.19
CA GLY A 378 0.44 2.32 -2.93
C GLY A 378 0.95 2.51 -4.33
N VAL A 379 1.97 1.81 -4.75
CA VAL A 379 2.67 2.13 -6.02
C VAL A 379 1.67 2.30 -7.17
N GLY A 380 1.24 3.53 -7.38
CA GLY A 380 0.21 3.95 -8.33
C GLY A 380 -1.18 4.18 -7.73
N SER A 381 -1.67 3.35 -6.81
CA SER A 381 -3.04 3.45 -6.27
C SER A 381 -3.30 4.75 -5.53
N GLY A 382 -2.36 5.22 -4.72
CA GLY A 382 -2.50 6.50 -4.05
C GLY A 382 -2.62 7.68 -4.99
N LEU A 383 -1.89 7.69 -6.11
CA LEU A 383 -2.00 8.78 -7.08
C LEU A 383 -3.38 8.79 -7.76
N TYR A 384 -3.88 7.65 -8.27
CA TYR A 384 -5.19 7.66 -8.91
C TYR A 384 -6.34 7.83 -7.89
N GLY A 385 -6.19 7.33 -6.67
CA GLY A 385 -7.12 7.61 -5.57
C GLY A 385 -7.16 9.10 -5.22
N MET A 386 -6.00 9.74 -5.08
CA MET A 386 -5.91 11.19 -4.88
C MET A 386 -6.54 11.98 -6.04
N ILE A 387 -6.37 11.55 -7.29
CA ILE A 387 -7.00 12.18 -8.46
C ILE A 387 -8.54 12.05 -8.38
N VAL A 388 -9.07 10.94 -7.87
CA VAL A 388 -10.51 10.79 -7.61
C VAL A 388 -10.98 11.86 -6.63
N PHE A 389 -10.28 12.06 -5.51
CA PHE A 389 -10.59 13.13 -4.56
C PHE A 389 -10.40 14.53 -5.14
N VAL A 390 -9.41 14.75 -5.99
CA VAL A 390 -9.25 16.02 -6.72
C VAL A 390 -10.48 16.31 -7.59
N VAL A 391 -10.97 15.32 -8.34
CA VAL A 391 -12.18 15.46 -9.17
C VAL A 391 -13.40 15.80 -8.32
N LEU A 392 -13.58 15.11 -7.19
CA LEU A 392 -14.68 15.38 -6.24
C LEU A 392 -14.55 16.79 -5.63
N THR A 393 -13.35 17.18 -5.21
CA THR A 393 -13.08 18.51 -4.64
C THR A 393 -13.39 19.63 -5.63
N VAL A 394 -12.93 19.50 -6.88
CA VAL A 394 -13.20 20.46 -7.95
C VAL A 394 -14.69 20.54 -8.26
N PHE A 395 -15.38 19.40 -8.26
CA PHE A 395 -16.82 19.35 -8.47
C PHE A 395 -17.61 20.05 -7.36
N ILE A 396 -17.30 19.75 -6.10
CA ILE A 396 -17.94 20.37 -4.94
C ILE A 396 -17.66 21.89 -4.92
N ALA A 397 -16.40 22.28 -5.06
CA ALA A 397 -16.00 23.69 -5.07
C ALA A 397 -16.66 24.46 -6.22
N GLY A 398 -16.73 23.89 -7.41
CA GLY A 398 -17.39 24.50 -8.57
C GLY A 398 -18.88 24.74 -8.33
N LEU A 399 -19.59 23.75 -7.79
CA LEU A 399 -21.01 23.87 -7.47
C LEU A 399 -21.27 24.93 -6.39
N MET A 400 -20.46 24.97 -5.34
CA MET A 400 -20.61 25.94 -4.24
C MET A 400 -20.44 27.40 -4.70
N VAL A 401 -19.58 27.63 -5.70
CA VAL A 401 -19.31 28.99 -6.23
C VAL A 401 -20.21 29.31 -7.44
N GLY A 402 -21.06 28.36 -7.86
CA GLY A 402 -21.96 28.54 -9.02
C GLY A 402 -21.21 28.59 -10.36
N ARG A 403 -20.07 27.89 -10.48
CA ARG A 403 -19.24 27.82 -11.69
C ARG A 403 -19.20 26.40 -12.23
N THR A 404 -18.95 26.26 -13.54
CA THR A 404 -18.74 24.94 -14.15
C THR A 404 -17.46 24.32 -13.59
N PRO A 405 -17.51 23.13 -12.97
CA PRO A 405 -16.31 22.45 -12.47
C PRO A 405 -15.35 22.11 -13.61
N GLU A 406 -14.10 22.52 -13.50
CA GLU A 406 -13.06 22.26 -14.51
C GLU A 406 -11.77 21.82 -13.87
N TYR A 407 -11.14 20.80 -14.43
CA TYR A 407 -9.81 20.35 -14.01
C TYR A 407 -8.90 20.19 -15.21
N LEU A 408 -7.73 20.85 -15.18
CA LEU A 408 -6.77 20.92 -16.30
C LEU A 408 -7.43 21.32 -17.64
N GLY A 409 -8.34 22.29 -17.59
CA GLY A 409 -9.07 22.76 -18.76
C GLY A 409 -10.15 21.80 -19.27
N LYS A 410 -10.46 20.73 -18.54
CA LYS A 410 -11.53 19.79 -18.90
C LYS A 410 -12.72 19.94 -17.96
N LYS A 411 -13.91 20.02 -18.53
CA LYS A 411 -15.15 20.07 -17.76
C LYS A 411 -15.41 18.75 -17.05
N ILE A 412 -15.68 18.83 -15.76
CA ILE A 412 -16.11 17.70 -14.92
C ILE A 412 -17.62 17.68 -14.93
N GLU A 413 -18.20 16.68 -15.60
CA GLU A 413 -19.64 16.53 -15.80
C GLU A 413 -20.14 15.26 -15.08
N ARG A 414 -21.44 14.98 -15.23
CA ARG A 414 -22.12 13.85 -14.56
C ARG A 414 -21.36 12.53 -14.67
N ARG A 415 -20.82 12.21 -15.84
CA ARG A 415 -20.18 10.90 -16.09
C ARG A 415 -18.89 10.75 -15.30
N GLU A 416 -18.06 11.78 -15.26
CA GLU A 416 -16.79 11.77 -14.52
C GLU A 416 -17.04 11.68 -13.02
N VAL A 417 -18.04 12.43 -12.53
CA VAL A 417 -18.43 12.40 -11.12
C VAL A 417 -18.99 11.04 -10.72
N GLN A 418 -19.79 10.40 -11.58
CA GLN A 418 -20.30 9.05 -11.32
C GLN A 418 -19.16 8.03 -11.14
N PHE A 419 -18.12 8.05 -12.02
CA PHE A 419 -16.99 7.16 -11.86
C PHE A 419 -16.17 7.47 -10.61
N ALA A 420 -15.98 8.75 -10.29
CA ALA A 420 -15.27 9.15 -9.07
C ALA A 420 -16.03 8.71 -7.81
N ILE A 421 -17.34 8.89 -7.75
CA ILE A 421 -18.18 8.43 -6.63
C ILE A 421 -18.15 6.90 -6.52
N LEU A 422 -18.27 6.16 -7.64
CA LEU A 422 -18.19 4.70 -7.61
C LEU A 422 -16.86 4.23 -7.02
N ALA A 423 -15.74 4.83 -7.43
CA ALA A 423 -14.43 4.49 -6.85
C ALA A 423 -14.35 4.81 -5.34
N ALA A 424 -14.89 5.97 -4.92
CA ALA A 424 -14.84 6.38 -3.52
C ALA A 424 -15.77 5.57 -2.59
N LEU A 425 -16.89 5.03 -3.11
CA LEU A 425 -17.84 4.25 -2.32
C LEU A 425 -17.42 2.80 -2.07
N VAL A 426 -16.41 2.31 -2.79
CA VAL A 426 -15.92 0.93 -2.61
C VAL A 426 -15.43 0.73 -1.18
N THR A 427 -14.56 1.61 -0.70
CA THR A 427 -13.96 1.51 0.64
C THR A 427 -14.98 1.48 1.77
N PRO A 428 -15.95 2.41 1.88
CA PRO A 428 -16.98 2.33 2.91
C PRO A 428 -17.78 1.01 2.92
N VAL A 429 -18.19 0.57 1.75
CA VAL A 429 -19.03 -0.63 1.63
C VAL A 429 -18.27 -1.88 2.03
N LEU A 430 -17.05 -2.05 1.51
CA LEU A 430 -16.24 -3.23 1.75
C LEU A 430 -15.57 -3.24 3.13
N CYS A 431 -15.47 -2.10 3.79
CA CYS A 431 -15.01 -2.02 5.16
C CYS A 431 -16.15 -2.29 6.16
N LEU A 432 -17.26 -1.53 6.07
CA LEU A 432 -18.29 -1.52 7.12
C LEU A 432 -19.27 -2.70 7.04
N VAL A 433 -19.63 -3.15 5.84
CA VAL A 433 -20.61 -4.26 5.69
C VAL A 433 -20.03 -5.58 6.24
N PRO A 434 -18.86 -6.06 5.80
CA PRO A 434 -18.33 -7.30 6.34
C PRO A 434 -17.92 -7.19 7.82
N THR A 435 -17.46 -6.02 8.29
CA THR A 435 -17.23 -5.76 9.72
C THR A 435 -18.50 -5.97 10.51
N SER A 436 -19.62 -5.39 10.08
CA SER A 436 -20.91 -5.54 10.75
C SER A 436 -21.39 -6.99 10.80
N ILE A 437 -21.19 -7.74 9.72
CA ILE A 437 -21.53 -9.16 9.65
C ILE A 437 -20.66 -9.98 10.60
N ALA A 438 -19.34 -9.78 10.56
CA ALA A 438 -18.40 -10.52 11.38
C ALA A 438 -18.59 -10.26 12.88
N ALA A 439 -18.94 -9.03 13.28
CA ALA A 439 -19.17 -8.65 14.66
C ALA A 439 -20.37 -9.34 15.32
N VAL A 440 -21.29 -9.94 14.54
CA VAL A 440 -22.47 -10.64 15.07
C VAL A 440 -22.49 -12.15 14.77
N LEU A 441 -21.65 -12.62 13.85
CA LEU A 441 -21.58 -14.05 13.51
C LEU A 441 -20.66 -14.81 14.45
N PRO A 442 -21.05 -16.01 14.94
CA PRO A 442 -20.16 -16.84 15.73
C PRO A 442 -18.82 -17.15 15.05
N ALA A 443 -18.82 -17.35 13.71
CA ALA A 443 -17.61 -17.59 12.96
C ALA A 443 -16.67 -16.36 12.91
N GLY A 444 -17.22 -15.15 12.96
CA GLY A 444 -16.46 -13.91 13.02
C GLY A 444 -15.84 -13.67 14.39
N LEU A 445 -16.51 -14.11 15.45
CA LEU A 445 -16.06 -13.94 16.83
C LEU A 445 -15.12 -15.06 17.31
N ALA A 446 -15.10 -16.21 16.61
CA ALA A 446 -14.43 -17.42 17.08
C ALA A 446 -12.90 -17.32 17.16
N THR A 447 -12.29 -16.41 16.43
CA THR A 447 -10.82 -16.26 16.31
C THR A 447 -10.31 -14.94 16.84
N LEU A 448 -11.13 -14.17 17.54
CA LEU A 448 -10.70 -12.96 18.24
C LEU A 448 -9.78 -13.32 19.40
N ASN A 449 -8.72 -12.55 19.57
CA ASN A 449 -7.83 -12.66 20.71
C ASN A 449 -8.34 -11.86 21.91
N ASN A 450 -8.96 -10.72 21.63
CA ASN A 450 -9.44 -9.79 22.64
C ASN A 450 -10.97 -9.66 22.59
N ALA A 451 -11.56 -9.32 23.74
CA ALA A 451 -12.99 -9.06 23.87
C ALA A 451 -13.29 -7.55 23.78
N GLY A 452 -14.57 -7.20 23.72
CA GLY A 452 -15.04 -5.81 23.82
C GLY A 452 -14.59 -4.91 22.66
N PRO A 453 -14.29 -3.63 22.95
CA PRO A 453 -13.91 -2.68 21.92
C PRO A 453 -12.63 -3.02 21.15
N HIS A 454 -11.64 -3.66 21.80
CA HIS A 454 -10.42 -4.08 21.13
C HIS A 454 -10.70 -5.18 20.11
N GLY A 455 -11.47 -6.22 20.48
CA GLY A 455 -11.88 -7.27 19.53
C GLY A 455 -12.71 -6.72 18.36
N PHE A 456 -13.53 -5.69 18.59
CA PHE A 456 -14.19 -4.99 17.48
C PHE A 456 -13.18 -4.27 16.58
N SER A 457 -12.13 -3.66 17.15
CA SER A 457 -11.04 -3.04 16.41
C SER A 457 -10.26 -4.07 15.58
N GLU A 458 -10.02 -5.29 16.08
CA GLU A 458 -9.41 -6.40 15.31
C GLU A 458 -10.21 -6.71 14.04
N ILE A 459 -11.54 -6.83 14.15
CA ILE A 459 -12.43 -7.09 13.00
C ILE A 459 -12.42 -5.91 12.03
N LEU A 460 -12.60 -4.69 12.54
CA LEU A 460 -12.63 -3.48 11.73
C LEU A 460 -11.31 -3.30 10.98
N TYR A 461 -10.18 -3.53 11.64
CA TYR A 461 -8.87 -3.45 11.05
C TYR A 461 -8.70 -4.47 9.91
N ALA A 462 -9.11 -5.72 10.12
CA ALA A 462 -8.99 -6.77 9.11
C ALA A 462 -9.73 -6.41 7.80
N PHE A 463 -10.97 -5.93 7.91
CA PHE A 463 -11.73 -5.55 6.72
C PHE A 463 -11.31 -4.20 6.13
N THR A 464 -10.79 -3.29 6.94
CA THR A 464 -10.18 -2.05 6.46
C THR A 464 -8.92 -2.34 5.67
N SER A 465 -7.98 -3.11 6.23
CA SER A 465 -6.72 -3.44 5.61
C SER A 465 -6.89 -4.26 4.33
N THR A 466 -7.76 -5.28 4.36
CA THR A 466 -8.00 -6.13 3.18
C THR A 466 -8.74 -5.39 2.06
N ASN A 467 -9.63 -4.45 2.38
CA ASN A 467 -10.27 -3.60 1.38
C ASN A 467 -9.30 -2.58 0.76
N ALA A 468 -8.51 -1.93 1.59
CA ALA A 468 -7.52 -0.95 1.16
C ALA A 468 -6.35 -1.60 0.38
N ASN A 469 -6.22 -2.94 0.45
CA ASN A 469 -5.10 -3.73 -0.06
C ASN A 469 -3.77 -3.38 0.63
N ASN A 470 -3.82 -3.10 1.93
CA ASN A 470 -2.66 -2.80 2.75
C ASN A 470 -1.88 -4.06 3.15
N GLY A 471 -2.54 -4.96 3.91
CA GLY A 471 -1.95 -6.22 4.37
C GLY A 471 -1.47 -6.21 5.81
N SER A 472 -1.27 -5.06 6.46
CA SER A 472 -1.03 -5.02 7.91
C SER A 472 -2.23 -5.54 8.68
N ALA A 473 -2.00 -6.15 9.83
CA ALA A 473 -3.02 -6.76 10.65
C ALA A 473 -2.91 -6.30 12.11
N PHE A 474 -4.05 -6.27 12.79
CA PHE A 474 -4.05 -6.51 14.24
C PHE A 474 -3.90 -8.03 14.42
N ALA A 475 -2.70 -8.45 14.80
CA ALA A 475 -2.28 -9.85 14.76
C ALA A 475 -2.96 -10.73 15.82
N GLY A 476 -3.82 -10.15 16.65
CA GLY A 476 -4.73 -10.87 17.54
C GLY A 476 -5.80 -11.66 16.80
N LEU A 477 -6.22 -11.22 15.61
CA LEU A 477 -7.21 -11.92 14.82
C LEU A 477 -6.65 -13.19 14.16
N GLY A 478 -7.21 -14.34 14.50
CA GLY A 478 -6.82 -15.64 13.95
C GLY A 478 -7.50 -16.01 12.64
N SER A 479 -6.95 -17.03 11.96
CA SER A 479 -7.47 -17.58 10.70
C SER A 479 -8.59 -18.58 10.92
N ASN A 480 -9.62 -18.52 10.07
CA ASN A 480 -10.62 -19.57 9.89
C ASN A 480 -11.20 -19.52 8.47
N LEU A 481 -12.05 -20.49 8.12
CA LEU A 481 -12.65 -20.55 6.77
C LEU A 481 -13.43 -19.27 6.41
N PHE A 482 -14.14 -18.67 7.38
CA PHE A 482 -14.90 -17.44 7.17
C PHE A 482 -13.98 -16.30 6.76
N TYR A 483 -12.94 -16.02 7.56
CA TYR A 483 -12.00 -14.94 7.25
C TYR A 483 -11.20 -15.22 5.97
N ASN A 484 -10.74 -16.47 5.75
CA ASN A 484 -9.99 -16.81 4.53
C ASN A 484 -10.79 -16.53 3.25
N LEU A 485 -12.11 -16.81 3.25
CA LEU A 485 -12.96 -16.57 2.10
C LEU A 485 -13.36 -15.11 1.97
N VAL A 486 -13.86 -14.50 3.06
CA VAL A 486 -14.45 -13.16 3.00
C VAL A 486 -13.37 -12.08 2.79
N THR A 487 -12.22 -12.17 3.46
CA THR A 487 -11.12 -11.23 3.23
C THR A 487 -10.53 -11.40 1.82
N GLY A 488 -10.47 -12.62 1.26
CA GLY A 488 -10.10 -12.85 -0.13
C GLY A 488 -11.01 -12.11 -1.11
N VAL A 489 -12.32 -12.24 -0.94
CA VAL A 489 -13.30 -11.51 -1.75
C VAL A 489 -13.15 -9.99 -1.54
N ASN A 490 -12.95 -9.55 -0.29
CA ASN A 490 -12.77 -8.15 0.06
C ASN A 490 -11.57 -7.53 -0.66
N MET A 491 -10.41 -8.22 -0.66
CA MET A 491 -9.19 -7.80 -1.36
C MET A 491 -9.40 -7.67 -2.88
N MET A 492 -10.10 -8.63 -3.51
CA MET A 492 -10.41 -8.58 -4.94
C MET A 492 -11.22 -7.34 -5.30
N PHE A 493 -12.31 -7.10 -4.59
CA PHE A 493 -13.16 -5.94 -4.86
C PHE A 493 -12.47 -4.64 -4.48
N GLY A 494 -11.74 -4.59 -3.36
CA GLY A 494 -10.95 -3.43 -2.95
C GLY A 494 -10.01 -2.96 -4.06
N ARG A 495 -9.32 -3.88 -4.73
CA ARG A 495 -8.40 -3.55 -5.83
C ARG A 495 -9.12 -3.19 -7.12
N PHE A 496 -9.95 -4.08 -7.63
CA PHE A 496 -10.45 -3.95 -9.00
C PHE A 496 -11.68 -3.05 -9.12
N ALA A 497 -12.53 -2.98 -8.09
CA ALA A 497 -13.67 -2.07 -8.10
C ALA A 497 -13.28 -0.59 -7.93
N VAL A 498 -12.06 -0.28 -7.51
CA VAL A 498 -11.48 1.08 -7.53
C VAL A 498 -10.73 1.32 -8.85
N ALA A 499 -9.91 0.39 -9.30
CA ALA A 499 -9.08 0.55 -10.48
C ALA A 499 -9.89 0.69 -11.79
N VAL A 500 -10.95 -0.11 -11.95
CA VAL A 500 -11.78 -0.08 -13.18
C VAL A 500 -12.53 1.26 -13.32
N PRO A 501 -13.23 1.80 -12.32
CA PRO A 501 -13.81 3.15 -12.40
C PRO A 501 -12.76 4.25 -12.61
N ALA A 502 -11.56 4.14 -12.04
CA ALA A 502 -10.48 5.10 -12.27
C ALA A 502 -10.02 5.10 -13.74
N LEU A 503 -9.89 3.93 -14.36
CA LEU A 503 -9.61 3.81 -15.81
C LEU A 503 -10.77 4.33 -16.67
N ALA A 504 -12.02 4.08 -16.27
CA ALA A 504 -13.20 4.60 -16.95
C ALA A 504 -13.28 6.14 -16.87
N LEU A 505 -12.96 6.71 -15.71
CA LEU A 505 -12.81 8.16 -15.51
C LEU A 505 -11.74 8.72 -16.45
N ALA A 506 -10.57 8.08 -16.51
CA ALA A 506 -9.50 8.46 -17.41
C ALA A 506 -9.93 8.42 -18.88
N GLY A 507 -10.65 7.38 -19.29
CA GLY A 507 -11.20 7.24 -20.65
C GLY A 507 -12.23 8.32 -20.98
N ALA A 508 -13.09 8.69 -20.04
CA ALA A 508 -14.04 9.78 -20.20
C ALA A 508 -13.32 11.13 -20.38
N LEU A 509 -12.29 11.40 -19.55
CA LEU A 509 -11.51 12.62 -19.62
C LEU A 509 -10.64 12.72 -20.90
N ALA A 510 -10.09 11.61 -21.38
CA ALA A 510 -9.30 11.59 -22.63
C ALA A 510 -10.11 12.00 -23.85
N GLY A 511 -11.41 11.70 -23.88
CA GLY A 511 -12.32 12.08 -24.96
C GLY A 511 -12.69 13.56 -25.00
N LYS A 512 -12.43 14.33 -23.95
CA LYS A 512 -12.83 15.73 -23.84
C LYS A 512 -11.87 16.69 -24.55
N LYS A 513 -12.43 17.83 -24.98
CA LYS A 513 -11.63 18.97 -25.44
C LYS A 513 -11.10 19.74 -24.24
N SER A 514 -9.90 20.29 -24.35
CA SER A 514 -9.37 21.24 -23.38
C SER A 514 -9.87 22.64 -23.73
N VAL A 515 -10.32 23.37 -22.71
CA VAL A 515 -10.70 24.77 -22.79
C VAL A 515 -9.58 25.59 -22.11
N PRO A 516 -9.14 26.72 -22.68
CA PRO A 516 -8.19 27.60 -22.00
C PRO A 516 -8.72 28.10 -20.66
N GLU A 517 -7.83 28.27 -19.70
CA GLU A 517 -8.17 28.85 -18.40
C GLU A 517 -8.71 30.27 -18.57
N GLY A 518 -9.86 30.58 -17.97
CA GLY A 518 -10.49 31.88 -17.98
C GLY A 518 -10.49 32.52 -16.59
N ALA A 519 -10.91 33.77 -16.47
CA ALA A 519 -11.02 34.50 -15.19
C ALA A 519 -11.94 33.81 -14.15
N GLY A 520 -12.74 32.84 -14.62
CA GLY A 520 -13.65 32.02 -13.80
C GLY A 520 -13.10 30.66 -13.39
N THR A 521 -11.93 30.25 -13.87
CA THR A 521 -11.37 28.92 -13.59
C THR A 521 -10.83 28.87 -12.15
N PHE A 522 -11.20 27.83 -11.40
CA PHE A 522 -10.69 27.62 -10.05
C PHE A 522 -9.25 27.08 -10.11
N THR A 523 -8.33 27.79 -9.45
CA THR A 523 -6.89 27.46 -9.48
C THR A 523 -6.58 26.22 -8.64
N THR A 524 -6.27 25.10 -9.28
CA THR A 524 -6.06 23.79 -8.64
C THR A 524 -4.63 23.53 -8.15
N HIS A 525 -3.78 24.57 -8.10
CA HIS A 525 -2.42 24.50 -7.55
C HIS A 525 -2.18 25.55 -6.46
N SER A 526 -3.23 26.18 -5.95
CA SER A 526 -3.16 27.18 -4.88
C SER A 526 -3.21 26.55 -3.48
N GLY A 527 -2.75 27.29 -2.45
CA GLY A 527 -2.88 26.84 -1.05
C GLY A 527 -4.34 26.64 -0.63
N ILE A 528 -5.27 27.44 -1.18
CA ILE A 528 -6.72 27.27 -0.93
C ILE A 528 -7.20 25.92 -1.48
N PHE A 529 -6.74 25.54 -2.68
CA PHE A 529 -7.08 24.24 -3.23
C PHE A 529 -6.54 23.10 -2.37
N VAL A 530 -5.30 23.20 -1.90
CA VAL A 530 -4.69 22.20 -0.99
C VAL A 530 -5.54 22.05 0.29
N ALA A 531 -5.92 23.16 0.89
CA ALA A 531 -6.77 23.14 2.10
C ALA A 531 -8.16 22.52 1.83
N LEU A 532 -8.78 22.86 0.70
CA LEU A 532 -10.07 22.28 0.30
C LEU A 532 -9.95 20.78 0.03
N LEU A 533 -8.89 20.35 -0.64
CA LEU A 533 -8.65 18.94 -0.92
C LEU A 533 -8.51 18.13 0.37
N ILE A 534 -7.68 18.60 1.30
CA ILE A 534 -7.55 17.99 2.64
C ILE A 534 -8.90 18.00 3.36
N GLY A 535 -9.62 19.12 3.35
CA GLY A 535 -10.94 19.22 3.97
C GLY A 535 -11.94 18.21 3.42
N VAL A 536 -12.03 18.05 2.11
CA VAL A 536 -12.92 17.05 1.47
C VAL A 536 -12.53 15.64 1.87
N ILE A 537 -11.23 15.30 1.84
CA ILE A 537 -10.73 13.98 2.23
C ILE A 537 -11.11 13.67 3.68
N VAL A 538 -10.79 14.57 4.60
CA VAL A 538 -11.03 14.39 6.04
C VAL A 538 -12.53 14.34 6.36
N ILE A 539 -13.34 15.22 5.76
CA ILE A 539 -14.79 15.23 6.00
C ILE A 539 -15.45 13.95 5.47
N VAL A 540 -15.09 13.51 4.26
CA VAL A 540 -15.64 12.26 3.70
C VAL A 540 -15.24 11.07 4.56
N GLY A 541 -13.95 10.97 4.95
CA GLY A 541 -13.48 9.91 5.85
C GLY A 541 -14.16 9.93 7.21
N ALA A 542 -14.20 11.09 7.87
CA ALA A 542 -14.80 11.23 9.20
C ALA A 542 -16.31 10.92 9.19
N LEU A 543 -17.07 11.46 8.25
CA LEU A 543 -18.52 11.18 8.16
C LEU A 543 -18.80 9.68 7.92
N THR A 544 -17.89 8.99 7.28
CA THR A 544 -18.05 7.58 6.94
C THR A 544 -17.65 6.66 8.09
N PHE A 545 -16.49 6.87 8.68
CA PHE A 545 -15.86 5.89 9.57
C PHE A 545 -15.89 6.24 11.05
N LEU A 546 -16.03 7.51 11.43
CA LEU A 546 -16.06 7.94 12.83
C LEU A 546 -17.07 7.17 13.72
N PRO A 547 -18.27 6.77 13.24
CA PRO A 547 -19.17 5.93 14.02
C PRO A 547 -18.59 4.57 14.37
N ALA A 548 -17.89 3.91 13.43
CA ALA A 548 -17.24 2.62 13.67
C ALA A 548 -16.01 2.78 14.58
N ASP A 549 -15.17 3.77 14.32
CA ASP A 549 -13.98 4.06 15.14
C ASP A 549 -14.37 4.43 16.59
N SER A 550 -15.55 5.02 16.77
CA SER A 550 -16.09 5.33 18.11
C SER A 550 -16.46 4.08 18.90
N LEU A 551 -16.83 2.99 18.24
CA LEU A 551 -17.16 1.71 18.91
C LEU A 551 -15.91 0.88 19.25
N GLY A 552 -14.81 1.10 18.56
CA GLY A 552 -13.53 0.44 18.77
C GLY A 552 -12.53 1.35 19.50
N PRO A 553 -11.53 1.88 18.79
CA PRO A 553 -10.37 2.52 19.40
C PRO A 553 -10.71 3.76 20.24
N ILE A 554 -11.76 4.52 19.93
CA ILE A 554 -12.09 5.74 20.72
C ILE A 554 -12.67 5.34 22.09
N VAL A 555 -13.66 4.44 22.15
CA VAL A 555 -14.23 4.00 23.44
C VAL A 555 -13.19 3.21 24.22
N GLU A 556 -12.36 2.42 23.58
CA GLU A 556 -11.25 1.70 24.21
C GLU A 556 -10.28 2.68 24.90
N HIS A 557 -9.91 3.77 24.22
CA HIS A 557 -9.07 4.82 24.83
C HIS A 557 -9.70 5.42 26.09
N LEU A 558 -11.00 5.71 26.05
CA LEU A 558 -11.71 6.26 27.22
C LEU A 558 -11.76 5.27 28.38
N LEU A 559 -11.88 3.96 28.10
CA LEU A 559 -11.88 2.91 29.11
C LEU A 559 -10.48 2.66 29.68
N MET A 560 -9.45 2.72 28.84
CA MET A 560 -8.04 2.64 29.24
C MET A 560 -7.70 3.76 30.25
N LEU A 561 -8.18 5.00 30.01
CA LEU A 561 -8.01 6.12 30.94
C LEU A 561 -8.70 5.90 32.29
N GLN A 562 -9.70 5.01 32.35
CA GLN A 562 -10.37 4.60 33.59
C GLN A 562 -9.70 3.38 34.23
N GLY A 563 -8.59 2.89 33.72
CA GLY A 563 -7.89 1.70 34.19
C GLY A 563 -8.57 0.38 33.85
N LYS A 564 -9.47 0.38 32.86
CA LYS A 564 -10.12 -0.85 32.39
C LYS A 564 -9.33 -1.45 31.22
N THR A 565 -9.15 -2.75 31.24
CA THR A 565 -8.52 -3.57 30.19
C THR A 565 -9.53 -4.55 29.59
N PHE A 566 -9.25 -5.09 28.42
CA PHE A 566 -10.09 -6.04 27.70
C PHE A 566 -9.32 -7.30 27.34
#